data_34530627fa662fb1fc301535a048216e
#
_entry.id   34530627fa662fb1fc301535a048216e
#
_cell.length_a   1.000
_cell.length_b   1.000
_cell.length_c   1.000
_cell.angle_alpha   90.00
_cell.angle_beta   90.00
_cell.angle_gamma   90.00
#
_symmetry.space_group_name_H-M   'P 1'
#
loop_
_entity.id
_entity.type
_entity.pdbx_description
1 polymer ?
#
loop_
_entity_poly.entity_id
_entity_poly.type
_entity_poly.pdbx_seq_one_letter_code
_entity_poly.pdbx_strand_id
1 'polypeptide(L)'
;MRTTLRLIILGISIYAAWAIFIFFAQSHLIYHPEIDREIVNTPDQFSMPYESVVLTTSDQEKLHGWFVPAAKETTATILFLHGNAGNISHRMGY
;
A
#
# COMPACT_ATOMS: atom_id res chain seq x y z
N MET A 1 -22.04 -36.11 -26.09
CA MET A 1 -20.64 -36.25 -25.64
C MET A 1 -19.72 -35.13 -26.20
N ARG A 2 -19.62 -34.91 -27.52
CA ARG A 2 -18.74 -33.85 -28.09
C ARG A 2 -19.12 -32.42 -27.68
N THR A 3 -20.42 -32.10 -27.59
CA THR A 3 -20.91 -30.77 -27.20
C THR A 3 -20.64 -30.48 -25.72
N THR A 4 -20.88 -31.46 -24.86
CA THR A 4 -20.60 -31.33 -23.42
C THR A 4 -19.11 -31.10 -23.16
N LEU A 5 -18.24 -31.81 -23.83
CA LEU A 5 -16.80 -31.62 -23.72
C LEU A 5 -16.37 -30.24 -24.20
N ARG A 6 -16.94 -29.73 -25.28
CA ARG A 6 -16.67 -28.33 -25.76
C ARG A 6 -17.09 -27.28 -24.75
N LEU A 7 -18.25 -27.47 -24.11
CA LEU A 7 -18.72 -26.53 -23.07
C LEU A 7 -17.81 -26.54 -21.83
N ILE A 8 -17.34 -27.73 -21.44
CA ILE A 8 -16.39 -27.86 -20.31
C ILE A 8 -15.07 -27.16 -20.65
N ILE A 9 -14.52 -27.42 -21.84
CA ILE A 9 -13.26 -26.78 -22.29
C ILE A 9 -13.43 -25.26 -22.34
N LEU A 10 -14.55 -24.77 -22.88
CA LEU A 10 -14.84 -23.33 -22.91
C LEU A 10 -14.88 -22.74 -21.50
N GLY A 11 -15.58 -23.38 -20.56
CA GLY A 11 -15.66 -22.93 -19.17
C GLY A 11 -14.27 -22.87 -18.49
N ILE A 12 -13.46 -23.91 -18.67
CA ILE A 12 -12.10 -23.93 -18.15
C ILE A 12 -11.24 -22.83 -18.79
N SER A 13 -11.37 -22.60 -20.10
CA SER A 13 -10.62 -21.54 -20.79
C SER A 13 -10.98 -20.16 -20.30
N ILE A 14 -12.28 -19.89 -20.09
CA ILE A 14 -12.75 -18.61 -19.54
C ILE A 14 -12.22 -18.40 -18.11
N TYR A 15 -12.30 -19.44 -17.28
CA TYR A 15 -11.77 -19.38 -15.91
C TYR A 15 -10.25 -19.13 -15.89
N ALA A 16 -9.50 -19.85 -16.72
CA ALA A 16 -8.06 -19.65 -16.82
C ALA A 16 -7.68 -18.25 -17.31
N ALA A 17 -8.37 -17.74 -18.32
CA ALA A 17 -8.16 -16.38 -18.82
C ALA A 17 -8.45 -15.34 -17.75
N TRP A 18 -9.53 -15.51 -16.98
CA TRP A 18 -9.88 -14.64 -15.87
C TRP A 18 -8.86 -14.69 -14.73
N ALA A 19 -8.40 -15.88 -14.36
CA ALA A 19 -7.37 -16.06 -13.33
C ALA A 19 -6.04 -15.39 -13.73
N ILE A 20 -5.63 -15.53 -14.98
CA ILE A 20 -4.44 -14.88 -15.54
C ILE A 20 -4.61 -13.35 -15.51
N PHE A 21 -5.76 -12.85 -15.92
CA PHE A 21 -6.06 -11.42 -15.88
C PHE A 21 -5.95 -10.87 -14.45
N ILE A 22 -6.60 -11.51 -13.48
CA ILE A 22 -6.54 -11.09 -12.06
C ILE A 22 -5.11 -11.16 -11.53
N PHE A 23 -4.35 -12.18 -11.88
CA PHE A 23 -2.95 -12.32 -11.45
C PHE A 23 -2.10 -11.13 -11.89
N PHE A 24 -2.24 -10.67 -13.13
CA PHE A 24 -1.50 -9.51 -13.62
C PHE A 24 -2.08 -8.17 -13.18
N ALA A 25 -3.38 -8.10 -12.92
CA ALA A 25 -4.07 -6.90 -12.47
C ALA A 25 -4.02 -6.69 -10.95
N GLN A 26 -3.62 -7.70 -10.16
CA GLN A 26 -3.74 -7.69 -8.69
C GLN A 26 -3.05 -6.50 -8.02
N SER A 27 -1.90 -6.08 -8.49
CA SER A 27 -1.19 -4.94 -7.93
C SER A 27 -1.97 -3.63 -8.08
N HIS A 28 -2.63 -3.42 -9.22
CA HIS A 28 -3.49 -2.26 -9.44
C HIS A 28 -4.83 -2.34 -8.70
N LEU A 29 -5.33 -3.56 -8.47
CA LEU A 29 -6.59 -3.77 -7.74
C LEU A 29 -6.42 -3.64 -6.23
N ILE A 30 -5.26 -4.03 -5.70
CA ILE A 30 -4.98 -4.02 -4.26
C ILE A 30 -4.34 -2.70 -3.84
N TYR A 31 -3.35 -2.25 -4.60
CA TYR A 31 -2.63 -1.01 -4.32
C TYR A 31 -3.15 0.08 -5.25
N HIS A 32 -3.43 1.24 -4.68
CA HIS A 32 -3.91 2.41 -5.41
C HIS A 32 -2.82 3.50 -5.43
N PRO A 33 -1.73 3.32 -6.19
CA PRO A 33 -0.60 4.24 -6.18
C PRO A 33 -0.93 5.61 -6.77
N GLU A 34 -2.05 5.72 -7.47
CA GLU A 34 -2.52 6.97 -8.09
C GLU A 34 -3.30 7.87 -7.12
N ILE A 35 -3.75 7.32 -5.99
CA ILE A 35 -4.60 8.05 -5.03
C ILE A 35 -3.72 8.79 -4.05
N ASP A 36 -3.90 10.12 -3.98
CA ASP A 36 -3.34 11.00 -2.95
C ASP A 36 -1.83 10.84 -2.74
N ARG A 37 -1.06 11.03 -3.81
CA ARG A 37 0.41 10.99 -3.76
C ARG A 37 1.04 12.17 -3.03
N GLU A 38 0.35 13.32 -3.04
CA GLU A 38 0.88 14.53 -2.46
C GLU A 38 0.79 14.51 -0.93
N ILE A 39 1.83 15.00 -0.27
CA ILE A 39 1.84 15.22 1.16
C ILE A 39 1.02 16.49 1.43
N VAL A 40 -0.13 16.33 2.04
CA VAL A 40 -1.07 17.44 2.32
C VAL A 40 -0.88 18.01 3.72
N ASN A 41 -0.45 17.20 4.67
CA ASN A 41 -0.24 17.60 6.06
C ASN A 41 1.09 17.05 6.58
N THR A 42 1.68 17.74 7.52
CA THR A 42 2.91 17.32 8.21
C THR A 42 2.72 17.39 9.73
N PRO A 43 3.47 16.63 10.54
CA PRO A 43 3.27 16.57 11.99
C PRO A 43 3.42 17.92 12.70
N ASP A 44 4.23 18.84 12.17
CA ASP A 44 4.42 20.18 12.74
C ASP A 44 3.12 21.01 12.78
N GLN A 45 2.22 20.81 11.82
CA GLN A 45 0.89 21.46 11.83
C GLN A 45 0.03 21.02 13.03
N PHE A 46 0.37 19.89 13.63
CA PHE A 46 -0.27 19.35 14.84
C PHE A 46 0.59 19.53 16.11
N SER A 47 1.56 20.47 16.05
CA SER A 47 2.50 20.72 17.16
C SER A 47 3.33 19.50 17.56
N MET A 48 3.58 18.58 16.62
CA MET A 48 4.42 17.41 16.80
C MET A 48 5.75 17.63 16.06
N PRO A 49 6.86 17.84 16.77
CA PRO A 49 8.18 17.89 16.14
C PRO A 49 8.45 16.54 15.47
N TYR A 50 9.05 16.53 14.28
CA TYR A 50 9.35 15.33 13.54
C TYR A 50 10.63 15.45 12.73
N GLU A 51 11.18 14.31 12.38
CA GLU A 51 12.29 14.19 11.45
C GLU A 51 11.82 13.39 10.22
N SER A 52 12.10 13.91 9.04
CA SER A 52 11.84 13.18 7.79
C SER A 52 12.92 12.12 7.61
N VAL A 53 12.51 10.87 7.46
CA VAL A 53 13.40 9.72 7.32
C VAL A 53 13.22 9.11 5.93
N VAL A 54 14.33 8.81 5.26
CA VAL A 54 14.35 8.07 4.00
C VAL A 54 15.15 6.81 4.19
N LEU A 55 14.51 5.66 4.02
CA LEU A 55 15.16 4.36 4.05
C LEU A 55 15.30 3.83 2.64
N THR A 56 16.46 3.28 2.31
CA THR A 56 16.68 2.61 1.04
C THR A 56 16.65 1.10 1.28
N THR A 57 15.78 0.40 0.58
CA THR A 57 15.64 -1.05 0.65
C THR A 57 16.73 -1.76 -0.15
N SER A 58 16.88 -3.07 0.02
CA SER A 58 17.87 -3.87 -0.71
C SER A 58 17.68 -3.88 -2.23
N ASP A 59 16.46 -3.67 -2.70
CA ASP A 59 16.09 -3.51 -4.11
C ASP A 59 16.13 -2.05 -4.60
N GLN A 60 16.79 -1.15 -3.83
CA GLN A 60 17.01 0.26 -4.14
C GLN A 60 15.76 1.15 -4.16
N GLU A 61 14.64 0.68 -3.63
CA GLU A 61 13.45 1.50 -3.43
C GLU A 61 13.62 2.44 -2.24
N LYS A 62 13.05 3.64 -2.33
CA LYS A 62 13.10 4.65 -1.26
C LYS A 62 11.78 4.70 -0.51
N LEU A 63 11.84 4.41 0.77
CA LEU A 63 10.71 4.52 1.68
C LEU A 63 10.82 5.81 2.48
N HIS A 64 9.81 6.64 2.39
CA HIS A 64 9.70 7.87 3.16
C HIS A 64 8.89 7.62 4.43
N GLY A 65 9.37 8.17 5.53
CA GLY A 65 8.72 8.08 6.83
C GLY A 65 8.96 9.31 7.68
N TRP A 66 8.28 9.39 8.79
CA TRP A 66 8.47 10.41 9.80
C TRP A 66 8.80 9.76 11.14
N PHE A 67 9.84 10.25 11.78
CA PHE A 67 10.14 9.93 13.16
C PHE A 67 9.63 11.08 14.03
N VAL A 68 8.67 10.79 14.91
CA VAL A 68 8.12 11.74 15.87
C VAL A 68 8.66 11.37 17.24
N PRO A 69 9.57 12.18 17.82
CA PRO A 69 10.10 11.90 19.15
C PRO A 69 9.02 12.09 20.19
N ALA A 70 9.07 11.29 21.25
CA ALA A 70 8.17 11.46 22.38
C ALA A 70 8.50 12.75 23.15
N ALA A 71 7.49 13.44 23.64
CA ALA A 71 7.65 14.66 24.47
C ALA A 71 8.20 14.39 25.87
N LYS A 72 8.20 13.13 26.30
CA LYS A 72 8.67 12.66 27.62
C LYS A 72 9.49 11.39 27.45
N GLU A 73 10.22 11.01 28.48
CA GLU A 73 10.90 9.72 28.49
C GLU A 73 9.93 8.56 28.18
N THR A 74 10.36 7.69 27.30
CA THR A 74 9.59 6.56 26.83
C THR A 74 10.41 5.28 26.87
N THR A 75 9.75 4.17 27.09
CA THR A 75 10.35 2.82 27.09
C THR A 75 10.09 2.06 25.80
N ALA A 76 9.31 2.64 24.88
CA ALA A 76 8.90 1.96 23.66
C ALA A 76 8.83 2.92 22.46
N THR A 77 9.04 2.38 21.27
CA THR A 77 8.81 3.04 19.98
C THR A 77 7.73 2.27 19.24
N ILE A 78 6.78 2.98 18.64
CA ILE A 78 5.71 2.40 17.85
C ILE A 78 6.05 2.59 16.38
N LEU A 79 6.09 1.50 15.62
CA LEU A 79 6.13 1.55 14.16
C LEU A 79 4.69 1.54 13.62
N PHE A 80 4.31 2.62 12.96
CA PHE A 80 3.01 2.73 12.31
C PHE A 80 3.14 2.57 10.80
N LEU A 81 2.44 1.60 10.22
CA LEU A 81 2.38 1.34 8.79
C LEU A 81 0.96 1.61 8.31
N HIS A 82 0.81 2.55 7.36
CA HIS A 82 -0.50 2.90 6.83
C HIS A 82 -1.01 1.87 5.80
N GLY A 83 -2.31 1.92 5.50
CA GLY A 83 -2.96 1.00 4.55
C GLY A 83 -2.72 1.37 3.07
N ASN A 84 -3.41 0.67 2.17
CA ASN A 84 -3.13 0.66 0.73
C ASN A 84 -3.45 1.94 -0.04
N ALA A 85 -4.31 2.82 0.48
CA ALA A 85 -4.72 4.05 -0.21
C ALA A 85 -4.21 5.28 0.52
N GLY A 86 -3.89 6.33 -0.23
CA GLY A 86 -3.34 7.56 0.31
C GLY A 86 -1.89 7.40 0.78
N ASN A 87 -1.44 8.36 1.55
CA ASN A 87 -0.09 8.38 2.10
C ASN A 87 -0.10 8.67 3.61
N ILE A 88 1.07 8.78 4.19
CA ILE A 88 1.31 9.04 5.62
C ILE A 88 0.59 10.31 6.11
N SER A 89 0.46 11.36 5.28
CA SER A 89 -0.15 12.63 5.68
C SER A 89 -1.66 12.56 5.90
N HIS A 90 -2.33 11.53 5.38
CA HIS A 90 -3.75 11.30 5.61
C HIS A 90 -4.05 10.58 6.93
N ARG A 91 -3.02 10.27 7.72
CA ARG A 91 -3.12 9.45 8.94
C ARG A 91 -2.87 10.25 10.22
N MET A 92 -2.92 11.58 10.14
CA MET A 92 -2.62 12.46 11.29
C MET A 92 -3.69 12.46 12.40
N GLY A 93 -4.81 11.79 12.20
CA GLY A 93 -5.88 11.67 13.20
C GLY A 93 -5.83 10.42 14.08
N TYR A 94 -4.74 9.65 14.03
CA TYR A 94 -4.58 8.40 14.79
C TYR A 94 -3.71 8.60 16.01
#